data_b06f5cadbaa062f117a3c8bc5ec138e4
#
_entry.id   b06f5cadbaa062f117a3c8bc5ec138e4
#
_cell.length_a   1.000
_cell.length_b   1.000
_cell.length_c   1.000
_cell.angle_alpha   90.00
_cell.angle_beta   90.00
_cell.angle_gamma   90.00
#
_symmetry.space_group_name_H-M   'P 1'
#
loop_
_entity.id
_entity.type
_entity.pdbx_description
1 polymer ?
#
loop_
_entity_poly.entity_id
_entity_poly.type
_entity_poly.pdbx_seq_one_letter_code
_entity_poly.pdbx_strand_id
1 'polypeptide(L)'
;MTETEFNNILTNDIKKVEHNLLSFLPDCKDGQESVVQAMEYSLINGGKRLRPVFALEFANACGGSKEDALPLACAMEYIHTYSLIHDDLPCMDNDDLRRGKPSCHKAFGEDTALLAGDALLTHAFEIIAMSDLSDDKKVSASLLLAQNSGVGGMIGGQVIDLIYERQNPSIKQLLNVYKMKTGALISAACLMGCISAGANENQMACASKFAYSLGIAFQIQDDILDIIGDEKELGKPIGSDAQNDKTTYATLLGIDKAKADVEKLTQSAISQLDAFEKTEFLKELALKLVNRKK
;
A
#
# COMPACT_ATOMS: atom_id res chain seq x y z
N MET A 1 13.09 21.04 0.17
CA MET A 1 12.98 20.41 -1.18
C MET A 1 12.07 21.27 -2.04
N THR A 2 12.43 21.54 -3.30
CA THR A 2 11.54 22.20 -4.27
C THR A 2 10.54 21.21 -4.85
N GLU A 3 9.42 21.70 -5.40
CA GLU A 3 8.41 20.84 -6.05
C GLU A 3 8.98 20.07 -7.25
N THR A 4 9.87 20.68 -8.00
CA THR A 4 10.55 20.03 -9.13
C THR A 4 11.46 18.89 -8.67
N GLU A 5 12.23 19.08 -7.61
CA GLU A 5 13.07 18.02 -7.02
C GLU A 5 12.22 16.86 -6.51
N PHE A 6 11.13 17.14 -5.80
CA PHE A 6 10.19 16.13 -5.33
C PHE A 6 9.62 15.30 -6.48
N ASN A 7 9.10 15.97 -7.52
CA ASN A 7 8.51 15.29 -8.67
C ASN A 7 9.53 14.47 -9.46
N ASN A 8 10.77 14.93 -9.56
CA ASN A 8 11.84 14.17 -10.21
C ASN A 8 12.17 12.89 -9.44
N ILE A 9 12.33 12.96 -8.12
CA ILE A 9 12.60 11.78 -7.29
C ILE A 9 11.43 10.79 -7.40
N LEU A 10 10.20 11.25 -7.19
CA LEU A 10 9.01 10.41 -7.27
C LEU A 10 8.88 9.71 -8.64
N THR A 11 9.05 10.46 -9.72
CA THR A 11 8.94 9.91 -11.09
C THR A 11 10.05 8.88 -11.36
N ASN A 12 11.28 9.14 -10.91
CA ASN A 12 12.38 8.21 -11.10
C ASN A 12 12.19 6.91 -10.31
N ASP A 13 11.72 7.01 -9.07
CA ASP A 13 11.43 5.83 -8.24
C ASP A 13 10.29 5.00 -8.82
N ILE A 14 9.20 5.64 -9.26
CA ILE A 14 8.08 4.97 -9.91
C ILE A 14 8.55 4.24 -11.18
N LYS A 15 9.30 4.91 -12.07
CA LYS A 15 9.83 4.29 -13.30
C LYS A 15 10.73 3.09 -12.99
N LYS A 16 11.59 3.20 -11.98
CA LYS A 16 12.47 2.12 -11.54
C LYS A 16 11.66 0.92 -11.05
N VAL A 17 10.65 1.16 -10.22
CA VAL A 17 9.75 0.11 -9.73
C VAL A 17 8.99 -0.53 -10.90
N GLU A 18 8.33 0.24 -11.76
CA GLU A 18 7.52 -0.29 -12.87
C GLU A 18 8.34 -1.12 -13.85
N HIS A 19 9.56 -0.72 -14.15
CA HIS A 19 10.48 -1.52 -14.95
C HIS A 19 10.79 -2.87 -14.28
N ASN A 20 11.08 -2.87 -12.99
CA ASN A 20 11.48 -4.08 -12.27
C ASN A 20 10.31 -4.99 -11.92
N LEU A 21 9.09 -4.45 -11.73
CA LEU A 21 7.89 -5.28 -11.55
C LEU A 21 7.73 -6.27 -12.71
N LEU A 22 7.99 -5.85 -13.94
CA LEU A 22 7.87 -6.73 -15.11
C LEU A 22 9.06 -7.68 -15.27
N SER A 23 10.26 -7.24 -14.88
CA SER A 23 11.46 -8.07 -15.00
C SER A 23 11.50 -9.25 -14.02
N PHE A 24 10.71 -9.20 -12.96
CA PHE A 24 10.55 -10.31 -12.01
C PHE A 24 9.46 -11.31 -12.39
N LEU A 25 8.64 -11.03 -13.42
CA LEU A 25 7.62 -12.00 -13.86
C LEU A 25 8.25 -13.29 -14.35
N PRO A 26 7.67 -14.45 -14.03
CA PRO A 26 8.18 -15.74 -14.48
C PRO A 26 8.00 -15.90 -16.01
N ASP A 27 8.99 -16.49 -16.68
CA ASP A 27 8.88 -16.92 -18.09
C ASP A 27 8.26 -18.33 -18.14
N CYS A 28 6.96 -18.41 -18.44
CA CYS A 28 6.21 -19.66 -18.53
C CYS A 28 5.68 -19.85 -19.95
N LYS A 29 5.77 -21.09 -20.48
CA LYS A 29 5.48 -21.39 -21.90
C LYS A 29 4.57 -22.60 -22.14
N ASP A 30 4.18 -23.34 -21.11
CA ASP A 30 3.50 -24.63 -21.23
C ASP A 30 2.05 -24.60 -20.71
N GLY A 31 1.29 -23.54 -21.02
CA GLY A 31 -0.12 -23.39 -20.67
C GLY A 31 -0.38 -22.44 -19.48
N GLN A 32 0.68 -21.96 -18.79
CA GLN A 32 0.53 -21.01 -17.67
C GLN A 32 0.52 -19.54 -18.13
N GLU A 33 0.67 -19.27 -19.43
CA GLU A 33 0.81 -17.92 -19.99
C GLU A 33 -0.38 -17.01 -19.63
N SER A 34 -1.59 -17.57 -19.55
CA SER A 34 -2.78 -16.80 -19.19
C SER A 34 -2.70 -16.19 -17.80
N VAL A 35 -2.16 -16.93 -16.83
CA VAL A 35 -1.96 -16.45 -15.45
C VAL A 35 -0.89 -15.37 -15.43
N VAL A 36 0.24 -15.57 -16.13
CA VAL A 36 1.31 -14.57 -16.20
C VAL A 36 0.83 -13.29 -16.88
N GLN A 37 0.04 -13.41 -17.96
CA GLN A 37 -0.58 -12.23 -18.61
C GLN A 37 -1.55 -11.49 -17.70
N ALA A 38 -2.32 -12.20 -16.85
CA ALA A 38 -3.20 -11.61 -15.89
C ALA A 38 -2.43 -10.91 -14.74
N MET A 39 -1.30 -11.49 -14.30
CA MET A 39 -0.37 -10.85 -13.35
C MET A 39 0.20 -9.57 -13.95
N GLU A 40 0.76 -9.62 -15.16
CA GLU A 40 1.31 -8.46 -15.88
C GLU A 40 0.26 -7.37 -16.02
N TYR A 41 -0.91 -7.72 -16.58
CA TYR A 41 -2.04 -6.79 -16.74
C TYR A 41 -2.36 -6.05 -15.46
N SER A 42 -2.45 -6.75 -14.34
CA SER A 42 -2.80 -6.17 -13.05
C SER A 42 -1.67 -5.29 -12.48
N LEU A 43 -0.42 -5.66 -12.68
CA LEU A 43 0.75 -4.88 -12.27
C LEU A 43 0.87 -3.57 -13.06
N ILE A 44 0.65 -3.57 -14.38
CA ILE A 44 0.78 -2.37 -15.23
C ILE A 44 -0.48 -1.49 -15.28
N ASN A 45 -1.56 -1.91 -14.65
CA ASN A 45 -2.83 -1.19 -14.66
C ASN A 45 -2.80 0.14 -13.87
N GLY A 46 -1.63 0.72 -13.70
CA GLY A 46 -1.41 1.98 -13.03
C GLY A 46 -1.36 1.87 -11.50
N GLY A 47 -1.40 3.02 -10.87
CA GLY A 47 -1.32 3.18 -9.42
C GLY A 47 -0.28 4.20 -9.02
N LYS A 48 -0.41 4.73 -7.80
CA LYS A 48 0.52 5.75 -7.26
C LYS A 48 1.86 5.17 -6.81
N ARG A 49 2.03 3.85 -6.79
CA ARG A 49 3.24 3.11 -6.36
C ARG A 49 3.81 3.59 -5.02
N LEU A 50 2.95 4.03 -4.11
CA LEU A 50 3.39 4.65 -2.86
C LEU A 50 4.15 3.67 -1.95
N ARG A 51 3.66 2.41 -1.86
CA ARG A 51 4.30 1.40 -1.00
C ARG A 51 5.73 1.09 -1.44
N PRO A 52 6.01 0.75 -2.71
CA PRO A 52 7.39 0.58 -3.16
C PRO A 52 8.23 1.85 -3.02
N VAL A 53 7.68 3.05 -3.28
CA VAL A 53 8.40 4.31 -3.07
C VAL A 53 8.78 4.50 -1.61
N PHE A 54 7.89 4.17 -0.65
CA PHE A 54 8.27 4.18 0.78
C PHE A 54 9.41 3.22 1.08
N ALA A 55 9.42 2.01 0.51
CA ALA A 55 10.52 1.06 0.72
C ALA A 55 11.85 1.63 0.21
N LEU A 56 11.88 2.19 -1.00
CA LEU A 56 13.08 2.80 -1.58
C LEU A 56 13.57 4.00 -0.76
N GLU A 57 12.65 4.87 -0.35
CA GLU A 57 13.03 6.10 0.35
C GLU A 57 13.41 5.86 1.82
N PHE A 58 12.83 4.86 2.50
CA PHE A 58 13.31 4.46 3.83
C PHE A 58 14.67 3.78 3.78
N ALA A 59 14.97 3.00 2.73
CA ALA A 59 16.35 2.50 2.52
C ALA A 59 17.35 3.64 2.37
N ASN A 60 17.04 4.63 1.52
CA ASN A 60 17.87 5.84 1.35
C ASN A 60 18.01 6.66 2.64
N ALA A 61 16.92 6.81 3.41
CA ALA A 61 16.94 7.54 4.68
C ALA A 61 17.76 6.85 5.78
N CYS A 62 17.89 5.52 5.69
CA CYS A 62 18.81 4.73 6.55
C CYS A 62 20.26 4.71 6.04
N GLY A 63 20.58 5.42 4.96
CA GLY A 63 21.93 5.42 4.35
C GLY A 63 22.24 4.22 3.46
N GLY A 64 21.24 3.37 3.16
CA GLY A 64 21.35 2.22 2.26
C GLY A 64 21.11 2.58 0.79
N SER A 65 21.18 1.54 -0.07
CA SER A 65 20.95 1.63 -1.51
C SER A 65 19.48 1.37 -1.86
N LYS A 66 18.91 2.19 -2.74
CA LYS A 66 17.58 1.94 -3.32
C LYS A 66 17.59 0.69 -4.20
N GLU A 67 18.71 0.37 -4.82
CA GLU A 67 18.89 -0.82 -5.64
C GLU A 67 18.73 -2.09 -4.79
N ASP A 68 19.32 -2.14 -3.61
CA ASP A 68 19.20 -3.27 -2.67
C ASP A 68 17.77 -3.42 -2.14
N ALA A 69 17.05 -2.32 -1.99
CA ALA A 69 15.65 -2.32 -1.56
C ALA A 69 14.66 -2.69 -2.67
N LEU A 70 15.07 -2.62 -3.93
CA LEU A 70 14.16 -2.74 -5.08
C LEU A 70 13.43 -4.10 -5.17
N PRO A 71 14.07 -5.26 -4.93
CA PRO A 71 13.35 -6.53 -4.88
C PRO A 71 12.27 -6.54 -3.80
N LEU A 72 12.56 -5.98 -2.62
CA LEU A 72 11.61 -5.90 -1.52
C LEU A 72 10.45 -4.95 -1.84
N ALA A 73 10.73 -3.83 -2.51
CA ALA A 73 9.73 -2.88 -2.98
C ALA A 73 8.79 -3.51 -4.01
N CYS A 74 9.32 -4.32 -4.94
CA CYS A 74 8.53 -5.05 -5.93
C CYS A 74 7.70 -6.16 -5.27
N ALA A 75 8.26 -6.93 -4.35
CA ALA A 75 7.54 -7.94 -3.59
C ALA A 75 6.34 -7.33 -2.83
N MET A 76 6.52 -6.15 -2.23
CA MET A 76 5.44 -5.39 -1.59
C MET A 76 4.33 -5.01 -2.57
N GLU A 77 4.66 -4.56 -3.79
CA GLU A 77 3.65 -4.19 -4.79
C GLU A 77 2.94 -5.43 -5.35
N TYR A 78 3.62 -6.59 -5.42
CA TYR A 78 2.98 -7.87 -5.77
C TYR A 78 1.93 -8.26 -4.73
N ILE A 79 2.27 -8.15 -3.44
CA ILE A 79 1.32 -8.36 -2.33
C ILE A 79 0.15 -7.38 -2.42
N HIS A 80 0.40 -6.11 -2.69
CA HIS A 80 -0.69 -5.15 -2.85
C HIS A 80 -1.55 -5.45 -4.08
N THR A 81 -0.94 -5.86 -5.19
CA THR A 81 -1.68 -6.13 -6.44
C THR A 81 -2.56 -7.36 -6.32
N TYR A 82 -2.07 -8.46 -5.70
CA TYR A 82 -2.91 -9.63 -5.49
C TYR A 82 -4.14 -9.29 -4.64
N SER A 83 -3.99 -8.47 -3.61
CA SER A 83 -5.12 -8.11 -2.76
C SER A 83 -6.20 -7.35 -3.54
N LEU A 84 -5.79 -6.48 -4.48
CA LEU A 84 -6.74 -5.78 -5.35
C LEU A 84 -7.44 -6.72 -6.34
N ILE A 85 -6.72 -7.72 -6.90
CA ILE A 85 -7.34 -8.72 -7.78
C ILE A 85 -8.41 -9.51 -7.02
N HIS A 86 -8.09 -9.96 -5.80
CA HIS A 86 -9.03 -10.74 -4.99
C HIS A 86 -10.19 -9.91 -4.46
N ASP A 87 -9.94 -8.65 -4.08
CA ASP A 87 -11.01 -7.72 -3.67
C ASP A 87 -12.03 -7.50 -4.80
N ASP A 88 -11.58 -7.44 -6.07
CA ASP A 88 -12.47 -7.24 -7.22
C ASP A 88 -13.32 -8.46 -7.60
N LEU A 89 -13.03 -9.67 -7.09
CA LEU A 89 -13.74 -10.89 -7.44
C LEU A 89 -15.25 -10.81 -7.08
N PRO A 90 -16.14 -11.55 -7.81
CA PRO A 90 -17.57 -11.55 -7.55
C PRO A 90 -17.98 -12.00 -6.14
N CYS A 91 -17.13 -12.76 -5.45
CA CYS A 91 -17.35 -13.18 -4.07
C CYS A 91 -16.93 -12.13 -3.03
N MET A 92 -16.31 -11.02 -3.47
CA MET A 92 -15.86 -9.90 -2.66
C MET A 92 -16.60 -8.62 -3.08
N ASP A 93 -15.91 -7.58 -3.55
CA ASP A 93 -16.53 -6.29 -3.92
C ASP A 93 -17.27 -6.34 -5.27
N ASN A 94 -16.98 -7.35 -6.12
CA ASN A 94 -17.55 -7.54 -7.45
C ASN A 94 -17.42 -6.31 -8.36
N ASP A 95 -16.25 -5.69 -8.34
CA ASP A 95 -15.96 -4.49 -9.12
C ASP A 95 -15.69 -4.81 -10.59
N ASP A 96 -16.42 -4.18 -11.50
CA ASP A 96 -16.20 -4.34 -12.94
C ASP A 96 -14.96 -3.62 -13.45
N LEU A 97 -14.57 -2.54 -12.78
CA LEU A 97 -13.47 -1.67 -13.18
C LEU A 97 -12.48 -1.44 -12.04
N ARG A 98 -11.18 -1.49 -12.36
CA ARG A 98 -10.09 -1.07 -11.48
C ARG A 98 -9.24 -0.01 -12.17
N ARG A 99 -9.17 1.20 -11.58
CA ARG A 99 -8.40 2.33 -12.14
C ARG A 99 -8.83 2.70 -13.59
N GLY A 100 -10.14 2.59 -13.87
CA GLY A 100 -10.72 2.93 -15.18
C GLY A 100 -10.56 1.87 -16.28
N LYS A 101 -9.97 0.71 -15.96
CA LYS A 101 -9.88 -0.45 -16.87
C LYS A 101 -10.69 -1.62 -16.29
N PRO A 102 -11.08 -2.62 -17.12
CA PRO A 102 -11.71 -3.83 -16.60
C PRO A 102 -10.88 -4.45 -15.47
N SER A 103 -11.54 -4.90 -14.40
CA SER A 103 -10.88 -5.66 -13.35
C SER A 103 -10.33 -6.99 -13.90
N CYS A 104 -9.41 -7.63 -13.18
CA CYS A 104 -8.73 -8.83 -13.67
C CYS A 104 -9.73 -9.93 -14.04
N HIS A 105 -10.75 -10.19 -13.22
CA HIS A 105 -11.76 -11.21 -13.48
C HIS A 105 -12.67 -10.88 -14.69
N LYS A 106 -12.87 -9.61 -15.00
CA LYS A 106 -13.59 -9.20 -16.22
C LYS A 106 -12.76 -9.35 -17.49
N ALA A 107 -11.44 -9.18 -17.37
CA ALA A 107 -10.53 -9.27 -18.51
C ALA A 107 -10.11 -10.73 -18.83
N PHE A 108 -9.95 -11.59 -17.81
CA PHE A 108 -9.36 -12.92 -17.94
C PHE A 108 -10.23 -14.08 -17.44
N GLY A 109 -11.37 -13.81 -16.82
CA GLY A 109 -12.21 -14.80 -16.15
C GLY A 109 -11.87 -14.93 -14.65
N GLU A 110 -12.81 -15.47 -13.88
CA GLU A 110 -12.73 -15.54 -12.41
C GLU A 110 -11.62 -16.51 -11.94
N ASP A 111 -11.52 -17.67 -12.59
CA ASP A 111 -10.52 -18.69 -12.29
C ASP A 111 -9.10 -18.21 -12.55
N THR A 112 -8.86 -17.57 -13.71
CA THR A 112 -7.56 -16.99 -14.04
C THR A 112 -7.21 -15.84 -13.10
N ALA A 113 -8.16 -14.98 -12.75
CA ALA A 113 -7.93 -13.88 -11.81
C ALA A 113 -7.60 -14.39 -10.39
N LEU A 114 -8.32 -15.40 -9.90
CA LEU A 114 -8.03 -16.03 -8.61
C LEU A 114 -6.59 -16.57 -8.59
N LEU A 115 -6.23 -17.35 -9.61
CA LEU A 115 -4.89 -17.94 -9.72
C LEU A 115 -3.79 -16.90 -9.94
N ALA A 116 -4.06 -15.80 -10.63
CA ALA A 116 -3.13 -14.69 -10.78
C ALA A 116 -2.85 -13.99 -9.43
N GLY A 117 -3.87 -13.83 -8.59
CA GLY A 117 -3.71 -13.35 -7.23
C GLY A 117 -2.84 -14.28 -6.39
N ASP A 118 -3.11 -15.58 -6.40
CA ASP A 118 -2.31 -16.59 -5.69
C ASP A 118 -0.85 -16.63 -6.19
N ALA A 119 -0.66 -16.52 -7.50
CA ALA A 119 0.66 -16.48 -8.11
C ALA A 119 1.46 -15.24 -7.68
N LEU A 120 0.85 -14.04 -7.70
CA LEU A 120 1.49 -12.81 -7.23
C LEU A 120 1.86 -12.91 -5.74
N LEU A 121 0.95 -13.43 -4.90
CA LEU A 121 1.20 -13.65 -3.47
C LEU A 121 2.42 -14.56 -3.25
N THR A 122 2.46 -15.70 -3.94
CA THR A 122 3.54 -16.68 -3.80
C THR A 122 4.86 -16.13 -4.35
N HIS A 123 4.82 -15.51 -5.53
CA HIS A 123 6.01 -14.98 -6.21
C HIS A 123 6.65 -13.79 -5.46
N ALA A 124 5.88 -13.05 -4.67
CA ALA A 124 6.44 -11.99 -3.81
C ALA A 124 7.53 -12.55 -2.86
N PHE A 125 7.34 -13.73 -2.31
CA PHE A 125 8.34 -14.36 -1.43
C PHE A 125 9.50 -14.96 -2.22
N GLU A 126 9.28 -15.43 -3.43
CA GLU A 126 10.34 -15.88 -4.34
C GLU A 126 11.28 -14.72 -4.70
N ILE A 127 10.74 -13.53 -5.04
CA ILE A 127 11.54 -12.32 -5.31
C ILE A 127 12.45 -11.98 -4.12
N ILE A 128 11.93 -12.04 -2.88
CA ILE A 128 12.73 -11.78 -1.68
C ILE A 128 13.85 -12.82 -1.56
N ALA A 129 13.54 -14.10 -1.74
CA ALA A 129 14.50 -15.19 -1.62
C ALA A 129 15.62 -15.10 -2.68
N MET A 130 15.29 -14.67 -3.90
CA MET A 130 16.23 -14.52 -5.01
C MET A 130 17.05 -13.23 -4.97
N SER A 131 16.73 -12.27 -4.09
CA SER A 131 17.48 -11.01 -3.98
C SER A 131 18.93 -11.23 -3.55
N ASP A 132 19.80 -10.26 -3.81
CA ASP A 132 21.23 -10.29 -3.41
C ASP A 132 21.44 -9.89 -1.93
N LEU A 133 20.38 -9.74 -1.14
CA LEU A 133 20.46 -9.44 0.29
C LEU A 133 21.02 -10.63 1.06
N SER A 134 21.61 -10.35 2.24
CA SER A 134 22.04 -11.41 3.17
C SER A 134 20.85 -12.23 3.69
N ASP A 135 21.10 -13.49 4.04
CA ASP A 135 20.04 -14.43 4.44
C ASP A 135 19.22 -13.95 5.64
N ASP A 136 19.85 -13.28 6.61
CA ASP A 136 19.17 -12.68 7.76
C ASP A 136 18.19 -11.56 7.34
N LYS A 137 18.54 -10.74 6.35
CA LYS A 137 17.65 -9.73 5.78
C LYS A 137 16.51 -10.36 4.98
N LYS A 138 16.78 -11.39 4.18
CA LYS A 138 15.75 -12.15 3.44
C LYS A 138 14.73 -12.77 4.39
N VAL A 139 15.19 -13.44 5.44
CA VAL A 139 14.31 -14.04 6.45
C VAL A 139 13.50 -12.99 7.18
N SER A 140 14.14 -11.89 7.59
CA SER A 140 13.45 -10.77 8.28
C SER A 140 12.41 -10.11 7.39
N ALA A 141 12.72 -9.84 6.13
CA ALA A 141 11.79 -9.26 5.17
C ALA A 141 10.61 -10.18 4.86
N SER A 142 10.87 -11.49 4.67
CA SER A 142 9.82 -12.48 4.42
C SER A 142 8.87 -12.61 5.62
N LEU A 143 9.42 -12.70 6.84
CA LEU A 143 8.62 -12.76 8.06
C LEU A 143 7.77 -11.51 8.23
N LEU A 144 8.35 -10.33 8.05
CA LEU A 144 7.67 -9.04 8.14
C LEU A 144 6.52 -8.95 7.13
N LEU A 145 6.79 -9.31 5.86
CA LEU A 145 5.80 -9.28 4.80
C LEU A 145 4.64 -10.24 5.09
N ALA A 146 4.94 -11.48 5.51
CA ALA A 146 3.94 -12.48 5.86
C ALA A 146 3.06 -12.04 7.03
N GLN A 147 3.63 -11.45 8.08
CA GLN A 147 2.87 -10.95 9.23
C GLN A 147 1.95 -9.79 8.86
N ASN A 148 2.42 -8.85 8.04
CA ASN A 148 1.66 -7.66 7.68
C ASN A 148 0.64 -7.88 6.54
N SER A 149 0.85 -8.87 5.68
CA SER A 149 -0.15 -9.28 4.69
C SER A 149 -1.16 -10.30 5.23
N GLY A 150 -0.77 -11.10 6.21
CA GLY A 150 -1.54 -12.24 6.75
C GLY A 150 -2.70 -11.84 7.68
N VAL A 151 -3.16 -12.81 8.48
CA VAL A 151 -4.29 -12.66 9.42
C VAL A 151 -4.02 -11.61 10.51
N GLY A 152 -2.76 -11.42 10.91
CA GLY A 152 -2.35 -10.35 11.84
C GLY A 152 -2.26 -8.95 11.20
N GLY A 153 -2.42 -8.83 9.89
CA GLY A 153 -2.30 -7.62 9.10
C GLY A 153 -3.46 -7.42 8.13
N MET A 154 -3.14 -7.21 6.84
CA MET A 154 -4.10 -6.81 5.81
C MET A 154 -5.29 -7.77 5.66
N ILE A 155 -5.04 -9.09 5.55
CA ILE A 155 -6.12 -10.09 5.43
C ILE A 155 -7.05 -10.02 6.65
N GLY A 156 -6.48 -9.97 7.86
CA GLY A 156 -7.29 -9.82 9.08
C GLY A 156 -8.08 -8.51 9.10
N GLY A 157 -7.49 -7.42 8.63
CA GLY A 157 -8.15 -6.13 8.44
C GLY A 157 -9.34 -6.22 7.49
N GLN A 158 -9.19 -6.91 6.36
CA GLN A 158 -10.25 -7.14 5.39
C GLN A 158 -11.41 -7.96 5.98
N VAL A 159 -11.10 -9.03 6.72
CA VAL A 159 -12.12 -9.83 7.41
C VAL A 159 -12.94 -8.98 8.38
N ILE A 160 -12.28 -8.13 9.16
CA ILE A 160 -12.95 -7.28 10.15
C ILE A 160 -13.76 -6.17 9.44
N ASP A 161 -13.26 -5.62 8.33
CA ASP A 161 -13.98 -4.63 7.51
C ASP A 161 -15.31 -5.21 7.00
N LEU A 162 -15.31 -6.40 6.39
CA LEU A 162 -16.52 -7.11 5.94
C LEU A 162 -17.51 -7.40 7.08
N ILE A 163 -17.03 -7.70 8.29
CA ILE A 163 -17.90 -7.86 9.45
C ILE A 163 -18.60 -6.53 9.80
N TYR A 164 -17.85 -5.41 9.74
CA TYR A 164 -18.36 -4.09 10.11
C TYR A 164 -19.19 -3.41 9.03
N GLU A 165 -19.15 -3.85 7.78
CA GLU A 165 -20.15 -3.44 6.77
C GLU A 165 -21.59 -3.78 7.18
N ARG A 166 -21.76 -4.78 8.05
CA ARG A 166 -23.07 -5.24 8.55
C ARG A 166 -23.37 -4.77 9.99
N GLN A 167 -22.50 -3.93 10.56
CA GLN A 167 -22.58 -3.49 11.96
C GLN A 167 -22.12 -2.02 12.05
N ASN A 168 -22.47 -1.36 13.15
CA ASN A 168 -21.99 -0.01 13.45
C ASN A 168 -20.74 -0.10 14.35
N PRO A 169 -19.51 -0.03 13.80
CA PRO A 169 -18.29 -0.11 14.59
C PRO A 169 -18.11 1.14 15.47
N SER A 170 -17.55 0.94 16.65
CA SER A 170 -17.01 2.04 17.45
C SER A 170 -15.75 2.63 16.79
N ILE A 171 -15.38 3.86 17.15
CA ILE A 171 -14.14 4.49 16.67
C ILE A 171 -12.92 3.61 16.90
N LYS A 172 -12.81 2.93 18.04
CA LYS A 172 -11.68 2.03 18.33
C LYS A 172 -11.61 0.85 17.35
N GLN A 173 -12.75 0.29 17.01
CA GLN A 173 -12.85 -0.81 16.04
C GLN A 173 -12.51 -0.35 14.64
N LEU A 174 -13.02 0.81 14.22
CA LEU A 174 -12.73 1.41 12.93
C LEU A 174 -11.23 1.74 12.76
N LEU A 175 -10.61 2.35 13.77
CA LEU A 175 -9.17 2.61 13.76
C LEU A 175 -8.34 1.31 13.70
N ASN A 176 -8.84 0.21 14.27
CA ASN A 176 -8.18 -1.09 14.13
C ASN A 176 -8.24 -1.62 12.69
N VAL A 177 -9.39 -1.46 12.02
CA VAL A 177 -9.51 -1.77 10.58
C VAL A 177 -8.50 -0.96 9.76
N TYR A 178 -8.45 0.36 9.94
CA TYR A 178 -7.52 1.23 9.22
C TYR A 178 -6.05 0.84 9.44
N LYS A 179 -5.73 0.51 10.70
CA LYS A 179 -4.39 0.04 11.06
C LYS A 179 -4.03 -1.27 10.35
N MET A 180 -4.95 -2.23 10.31
CA MET A 180 -4.69 -3.56 9.76
C MET A 180 -4.82 -3.59 8.24
N LYS A 181 -5.96 -3.15 7.68
CA LYS A 181 -6.23 -3.23 6.23
C LYS A 181 -5.27 -2.36 5.43
N THR A 182 -5.01 -1.13 5.87
CA THR A 182 -4.20 -0.14 5.13
C THR A 182 -2.83 0.08 5.76
N GLY A 183 -2.78 0.31 7.06
CA GLY A 183 -1.56 0.66 7.79
C GLY A 183 -0.51 -0.44 7.80
N ALA A 184 -0.92 -1.71 7.85
CA ALA A 184 0.00 -2.84 7.91
C ALA A 184 0.92 -2.92 6.68
N LEU A 185 0.37 -2.79 5.47
CA LEU A 185 1.20 -2.82 4.25
C LEU A 185 2.06 -1.57 4.07
N ILE A 186 1.61 -0.39 4.54
CA ILE A 186 2.45 0.80 4.55
C ILE A 186 3.61 0.60 5.54
N SER A 187 3.34 0.03 6.72
CA SER A 187 4.36 -0.30 7.70
C SER A 187 5.36 -1.32 7.16
N ALA A 188 4.88 -2.38 6.53
CA ALA A 188 5.76 -3.36 5.90
C ALA A 188 6.67 -2.72 4.85
N ALA A 189 6.14 -1.84 3.99
CA ALA A 189 6.93 -1.14 2.99
C ALA A 189 8.07 -0.31 3.61
N CYS A 190 7.76 0.53 4.60
CA CYS A 190 8.76 1.33 5.29
C CYS A 190 9.83 0.47 5.97
N LEU A 191 9.39 -0.58 6.68
CA LEU A 191 10.29 -1.48 7.42
C LEU A 191 11.14 -2.37 6.49
N MET A 192 10.62 -2.80 5.34
CA MET A 192 11.40 -3.53 4.34
C MET A 192 12.55 -2.67 3.79
N GLY A 193 12.30 -1.38 3.55
CA GLY A 193 13.37 -0.44 3.22
C GLY A 193 14.42 -0.33 4.33
N CYS A 194 14.00 -0.22 5.59
CA CYS A 194 14.90 -0.21 6.74
C CYS A 194 15.72 -1.51 6.85
N ILE A 195 15.09 -2.69 6.65
CA ILE A 195 15.78 -4.00 6.68
C ILE A 195 16.84 -4.07 5.59
N SER A 196 16.53 -3.66 4.35
CA SER A 196 17.51 -3.69 3.25
C SER A 196 18.75 -2.86 3.56
N ALA A 197 18.60 -1.74 4.25
CA ALA A 197 19.68 -0.84 4.64
C ALA A 197 20.41 -1.25 5.94
N GLY A 198 19.91 -2.24 6.69
CA GLY A 198 20.49 -2.63 7.98
C GLY A 198 20.21 -1.62 9.09
N ALA A 199 19.03 -1.02 9.11
CA ALA A 199 18.60 -0.05 10.12
C ALA A 199 18.68 -0.58 11.54
N ASN A 200 18.98 0.28 12.50
CA ASN A 200 18.99 -0.06 13.91
C ASN A 200 17.57 -0.12 14.51
N GLU A 201 17.45 -0.66 15.73
CA GLU A 201 16.15 -0.85 16.41
C GLU A 201 15.36 0.46 16.57
N ASN A 202 16.03 1.59 16.84
CA ASN A 202 15.36 2.88 16.95
C ASN A 202 14.77 3.32 15.61
N GLN A 203 15.51 3.18 14.52
CA GLN A 203 15.03 3.48 13.17
C GLN A 203 13.85 2.59 12.80
N MET A 204 13.93 1.28 13.08
CA MET A 204 12.81 0.35 12.87
C MET A 204 11.56 0.77 13.64
N ALA A 205 11.70 1.12 14.93
CA ALA A 205 10.58 1.58 15.75
C ALA A 205 9.98 2.90 15.24
N CYS A 206 10.81 3.86 14.82
CA CYS A 206 10.36 5.14 14.26
C CYS A 206 9.67 4.96 12.90
N ALA A 207 10.22 4.13 11.99
CA ALA A 207 9.58 3.81 10.71
C ALA A 207 8.19 3.18 10.89
N SER A 208 8.06 2.26 11.85
CA SER A 208 6.78 1.65 12.19
C SER A 208 5.75 2.69 12.68
N LYS A 209 6.16 3.58 13.60
CA LYS A 209 5.27 4.65 14.11
C LYS A 209 4.89 5.65 13.03
N PHE A 210 5.84 6.04 12.17
CA PHE A 210 5.58 6.87 10.98
C PHE A 210 4.50 6.24 10.12
N ALA A 211 4.69 4.98 9.73
CA ALA A 211 3.81 4.27 8.82
C ALA A 211 2.39 4.11 9.36
N TYR A 212 2.24 3.73 10.63
CA TYR A 212 0.91 3.60 11.24
C TYR A 212 0.20 4.94 11.38
N SER A 213 0.89 6.00 11.82
CA SER A 213 0.29 7.33 11.93
C SER A 213 -0.15 7.86 10.56
N LEU A 214 0.71 7.72 9.55
CA LEU A 214 0.40 8.15 8.18
C LEU A 214 -0.71 7.30 7.55
N GLY A 215 -0.70 5.97 7.77
CA GLY A 215 -1.72 5.06 7.23
C GLY A 215 -3.12 5.36 7.78
N ILE A 216 -3.24 5.66 9.06
CA ILE A 216 -4.51 6.08 9.67
C ILE A 216 -4.92 7.46 9.15
N ALA A 217 -4.01 8.44 9.09
CA ALA A 217 -4.30 9.77 8.55
C ALA A 217 -4.76 9.69 7.08
N PHE A 218 -4.12 8.83 6.29
CA PHE A 218 -4.47 8.59 4.89
C PHE A 218 -5.90 8.06 4.75
N GLN A 219 -6.29 7.10 5.60
CA GLN A 219 -7.64 6.52 5.55
C GLN A 219 -8.72 7.50 6.03
N ILE A 220 -8.45 8.26 7.10
CA ILE A 220 -9.38 9.31 7.55
C ILE A 220 -9.54 10.39 6.46
N GLN A 221 -8.46 10.72 5.73
CA GLN A 221 -8.53 11.65 4.61
C GLN A 221 -9.35 11.09 3.44
N ASP A 222 -9.30 9.77 3.17
CA ASP A 222 -10.17 9.12 2.19
C ASP A 222 -11.65 9.25 2.58
N ASP A 223 -11.99 9.02 3.86
CA ASP A 223 -13.36 9.20 4.36
C ASP A 223 -13.86 10.64 4.21
N ILE A 224 -12.98 11.63 4.48
CA ILE A 224 -13.32 13.04 4.29
C ILE A 224 -13.59 13.33 2.82
N LEU A 225 -12.73 12.83 1.91
CA LEU A 225 -12.84 13.05 0.48
C LEU A 225 -14.08 12.37 -0.12
N ASP A 226 -14.53 11.25 0.42
CA ASP A 226 -15.78 10.61 0.00
C ASP A 226 -17.02 11.49 0.31
N ILE A 227 -16.95 12.31 1.36
CA ILE A 227 -18.07 13.20 1.75
C ILE A 227 -18.03 14.55 1.01
N ILE A 228 -16.84 15.17 0.89
CA ILE A 228 -16.71 16.57 0.42
C ILE A 228 -15.88 16.74 -0.85
N GLY A 229 -15.42 15.63 -1.44
CA GLY A 229 -14.61 15.64 -2.65
C GLY A 229 -15.39 16.12 -3.90
N ASP A 230 -14.70 16.27 -5.02
CA ASP A 230 -15.28 16.50 -6.34
C ASP A 230 -15.11 15.23 -7.19
N GLU A 231 -16.22 14.67 -7.71
CA GLU A 231 -16.19 13.45 -8.53
C GLU A 231 -15.27 13.55 -9.73
N LYS A 232 -15.18 14.74 -10.35
CA LYS A 232 -14.30 14.98 -11.50
C LYS A 232 -12.82 14.96 -11.10
N GLU A 233 -12.51 15.42 -9.88
CA GLU A 233 -11.14 15.41 -9.37
C GLU A 233 -10.77 14.01 -8.82
N LEU A 234 -11.70 13.30 -8.17
CA LEU A 234 -11.45 11.98 -7.55
C LEU A 234 -11.44 10.84 -8.58
N GLY A 235 -12.12 11.00 -9.72
CA GLY A 235 -12.25 9.95 -10.74
C GLY A 235 -13.10 8.74 -10.31
N LYS A 236 -13.84 8.87 -9.20
CA LYS A 236 -14.84 7.91 -8.68
C LYS A 236 -16.05 8.66 -8.13
N PRO A 237 -17.24 8.03 -8.05
CA PRO A 237 -18.41 8.64 -7.41
C PRO A 237 -18.09 9.02 -5.96
N ILE A 238 -18.62 10.17 -5.51
CA ILE A 238 -18.63 10.57 -4.09
C ILE A 238 -19.85 9.98 -3.39
N GLY A 239 -19.76 9.84 -2.05
CA GLY A 239 -20.85 9.30 -1.25
C GLY A 239 -21.04 7.79 -1.42
N SER A 240 -20.03 7.08 -1.94
CA SER A 240 -20.06 5.63 -2.05
C SER A 240 -20.21 4.95 -0.69
N ASP A 241 -19.57 5.49 0.35
CA ASP A 241 -19.71 4.99 1.72
C ASP A 241 -21.13 5.20 2.25
N ALA A 242 -21.76 6.36 1.96
CA ALA A 242 -23.14 6.63 2.35
C ALA A 242 -24.16 5.77 1.59
N GLN A 243 -23.91 5.47 0.31
CA GLN A 243 -24.76 4.57 -0.49
C GLN A 243 -24.70 3.13 0.02
N ASN A 244 -23.58 2.72 0.59
CA ASN A 244 -23.36 1.40 1.16
C ASN A 244 -23.62 1.34 2.68
N ASP A 245 -24.26 2.37 3.27
CA ASP A 245 -24.50 2.50 4.72
C ASP A 245 -23.22 2.31 5.57
N LYS A 246 -22.05 2.63 5.01
CA LYS A 246 -20.75 2.39 5.66
C LYS A 246 -20.47 3.44 6.73
N THR A 247 -20.18 2.97 7.93
CA THR A 247 -19.74 3.83 9.04
C THR A 247 -18.28 4.21 8.85
N THR A 248 -17.96 5.50 8.75
CA THR A 248 -16.60 6.03 8.57
C THR A 248 -16.18 6.91 9.75
N TYR A 249 -14.88 7.23 9.83
CA TYR A 249 -14.35 8.13 10.87
C TYR A 249 -15.02 9.51 10.80
N ALA A 250 -15.19 10.03 9.58
CA ALA A 250 -15.79 11.34 9.36
C ALA A 250 -17.29 11.37 9.68
N THR A 251 -18.02 10.27 9.46
CA THR A 251 -19.46 10.18 9.83
C THR A 251 -19.66 10.08 11.34
N LEU A 252 -18.74 9.42 12.08
CA LEU A 252 -18.84 9.26 13.53
C LEU A 252 -18.44 10.50 14.32
N LEU A 253 -17.41 11.23 13.90
CA LEU A 253 -16.83 12.34 14.67
C LEU A 253 -17.05 13.72 14.04
N GLY A 254 -17.54 13.77 12.81
CA GLY A 254 -17.68 14.99 12.02
C GLY A 254 -16.38 15.40 11.31
N ILE A 255 -16.56 16.15 10.21
CA ILE A 255 -15.47 16.51 9.27
C ILE A 255 -14.39 17.37 9.96
N ASP A 256 -14.77 18.33 10.79
CA ASP A 256 -13.82 19.24 11.44
C ASP A 256 -12.89 18.48 12.39
N LYS A 257 -13.44 17.54 13.17
CA LYS A 257 -12.65 16.68 14.04
C LYS A 257 -11.75 15.74 13.25
N ALA A 258 -12.27 15.15 12.18
CA ALA A 258 -11.50 14.30 11.30
C ALA A 258 -10.29 15.03 10.69
N LYS A 259 -10.47 16.25 10.19
CA LYS A 259 -9.39 17.12 9.67
C LYS A 259 -8.33 17.42 10.74
N ALA A 260 -8.74 17.79 11.95
CA ALA A 260 -7.81 18.06 13.04
C ALA A 260 -6.99 16.81 13.43
N ASP A 261 -7.62 15.61 13.41
CA ASP A 261 -6.93 14.36 13.72
C ASP A 261 -5.99 13.94 12.60
N VAL A 262 -6.33 14.16 11.33
CA VAL A 262 -5.43 13.99 10.17
C VAL A 262 -4.18 14.83 10.34
N GLU A 263 -4.32 16.13 10.66
CA GLU A 263 -3.18 17.02 10.86
C GLU A 263 -2.29 16.53 12.02
N LYS A 264 -2.88 16.19 13.16
CA LYS A 264 -2.16 15.68 14.34
C LYS A 264 -1.40 14.38 14.04
N LEU A 265 -2.04 13.44 13.36
CA LEU A 265 -1.43 12.17 12.98
C LEU A 265 -0.28 12.37 11.98
N THR A 266 -0.44 13.30 11.04
CA THR A 266 0.59 13.65 10.07
C THR A 266 1.80 14.26 10.75
N GLN A 267 1.62 15.19 11.69
CA GLN A 267 2.73 15.77 12.45
C GLN A 267 3.41 14.71 13.33
N SER A 268 2.64 13.80 13.92
CA SER A 268 3.19 12.65 14.66
C SER A 268 4.02 11.73 13.77
N ALA A 269 3.59 11.48 12.53
CA ALA A 269 4.38 10.72 11.56
C ALA A 269 5.67 11.45 11.21
N ILE A 270 5.60 12.72 10.82
CA ILE A 270 6.75 13.52 10.41
C ILE A 270 7.80 13.60 11.52
N SER A 271 7.41 13.73 12.80
CA SER A 271 8.35 13.76 13.92
C SER A 271 9.18 12.48 14.07
N GLN A 272 8.69 11.33 13.59
CA GLN A 272 9.46 10.08 13.63
C GLN A 272 10.63 10.09 12.63
N LEU A 273 10.59 10.96 11.63
CA LEU A 273 11.65 11.07 10.63
C LEU A 273 12.94 11.72 11.18
N ASP A 274 12.92 12.29 12.38
CA ASP A 274 14.10 12.85 13.04
C ASP A 274 15.14 11.77 13.42
N ALA A 275 14.76 10.49 13.38
CA ALA A 275 15.69 9.36 13.58
C ALA A 275 16.48 8.98 12.32
N PHE A 276 16.28 9.66 11.19
CA PHE A 276 16.81 9.31 9.87
C PHE A 276 17.54 10.50 9.24
N GLU A 277 18.36 10.18 8.25
CA GLU A 277 18.96 11.16 7.34
C GLU A 277 18.11 11.32 6.07
N LYS A 278 18.35 12.37 5.28
CA LYS A 278 17.73 12.59 3.94
C LYS A 278 16.20 12.41 3.93
N THR A 279 15.52 13.02 4.88
CA THR A 279 14.08 12.83 5.11
C THR A 279 13.16 13.82 4.38
N GLU A 280 13.70 14.78 3.64
CA GLU A 280 12.96 15.87 3.00
C GLU A 280 11.88 15.36 2.05
N PHE A 281 12.20 14.30 1.28
CA PHE A 281 11.26 13.67 0.37
C PHE A 281 10.10 12.99 1.13
N LEU A 282 10.42 12.22 2.17
CA LEU A 282 9.42 11.52 2.99
C LEU A 282 8.49 12.51 3.72
N LYS A 283 9.02 13.64 4.20
CA LYS A 283 8.23 14.71 4.82
C LYS A 283 7.24 15.32 3.81
N GLU A 284 7.73 15.67 2.62
CA GLU A 284 6.90 16.24 1.56
C GLU A 284 5.87 15.23 1.05
N LEU A 285 6.24 13.95 0.88
CA LEU A 285 5.32 12.90 0.47
C LEU A 285 4.19 12.73 1.48
N ALA A 286 4.51 12.68 2.79
CA ALA A 286 3.52 12.58 3.85
C ALA A 286 2.52 13.75 3.80
N LEU A 287 3.00 14.99 3.65
CA LEU A 287 2.16 16.17 3.53
C LEU A 287 1.26 16.12 2.28
N LYS A 288 1.81 15.75 1.13
CA LYS A 288 1.04 15.65 -0.12
C LYS A 288 -0.03 14.57 -0.07
N LEU A 289 0.23 13.45 0.62
CA LEU A 289 -0.73 12.35 0.75
C LEU A 289 -1.98 12.74 1.57
N VAL A 290 -1.81 13.52 2.60
CA VAL A 290 -2.93 13.92 3.47
C VAL A 290 -3.60 15.22 3.02
N ASN A 291 -2.90 16.07 2.26
CA ASN A 291 -3.46 17.30 1.70
C ASN A 291 -3.99 17.13 0.27
N ARG A 292 -4.06 15.90 -0.23
CA ARG A 292 -4.57 15.63 -1.57
C ARG A 292 -6.03 16.04 -1.71
N LYS A 293 -6.38 16.45 -2.90
CA LYS A 293 -7.77 16.72 -3.31
C LYS A 293 -8.34 15.56 -4.16
N LYS A 294 -7.47 14.60 -4.48
CA LYS A 294 -7.76 13.42 -5.31
C LYS A 294 -6.84 12.24 -4.96
#